data_fb9a1c4f03bda5ad955b22d103551f17
#
_entry.id   fb9a1c4f03bda5ad955b22d103551f17
#
_cell.length_a   1.000
_cell.length_b   1.000
_cell.length_c   1.000
_cell.angle_alpha   90.00
_cell.angle_beta   90.00
_cell.angle_gamma   90.00
#
_symmetry.space_group_name_H-M   'P 1'
#
loop_
_entity.id
_entity.type
_entity.pdbx_description
1 polymer ?
#
loop_
_entity_poly.entity_id
_entity_poly.type
_entity_poly.pdbx_seq_one_letter_code
_entity_poly.pdbx_strand_id
1 'polypeptide(L)'
;MRTRNDPNRPAQPDLLSAVLRSQLTELNLPFIRDHSHSVAQTAAEKQWSHLDYLTELVAGEAAARTDRRVQRRIKDARFPVLKTLDAFDWNWPTKINRLQVQNLFHLDFVAQHANVVFISGTGLGKSHLMTALGHAACLRGHSVLFTGAIDIINTLAAAQAAG
;
A
#
# COMPACT_ATOMS: atom_id res chain seq x y z
N MET A 1 37.79 25.73 12.14
CA MET A 1 36.80 26.51 12.87
C MET A 1 35.64 25.59 13.21
N ARG A 2 35.54 25.08 14.46
CA ARG A 2 34.51 24.12 14.89
C ARG A 2 33.25 24.91 15.24
N THR A 3 32.15 24.72 14.48
CA THR A 3 30.82 25.24 14.85
C THR A 3 30.29 24.46 16.04
N ARG A 4 30.17 25.13 17.19
CA ARG A 4 29.56 24.62 18.43
C ARG A 4 28.10 24.23 18.16
N ASN A 5 27.79 22.94 18.40
CA ASN A 5 26.42 22.47 18.55
C ASN A 5 25.89 23.02 19.87
N ASP A 6 25.00 23.99 19.81
CA ASP A 6 24.37 24.61 20.98
C ASP A 6 23.12 23.79 21.37
N PRO A 7 23.14 23.04 22.49
CA PRO A 7 22.02 22.22 22.92
C PRO A 7 20.78 23.01 23.39
N ASN A 8 20.87 24.32 23.41
CA ASN A 8 19.82 25.20 23.93
C ASN A 8 19.14 26.02 22.81
N ARG A 9 19.25 25.63 21.58
CA ARG A 9 18.50 26.27 20.50
C ARG A 9 17.02 25.90 20.65
N PRO A 10 16.12 26.86 20.96
CA PRO A 10 14.71 26.56 21.05
C PRO A 10 14.26 25.94 19.74
N ALA A 11 13.46 24.85 19.81
CA ALA A 11 12.82 24.23 18.64
C ALA A 11 12.20 25.38 17.84
N GLN A 12 12.66 25.56 16.60
CA GLN A 12 12.17 26.66 15.76
C GLN A 12 10.66 26.49 15.64
N PRO A 13 9.86 27.55 15.91
CA PRO A 13 8.43 27.45 15.78
C PRO A 13 8.11 27.08 14.34
N ASP A 14 7.10 26.22 14.24
CA ASP A 14 6.48 25.75 13.03
C ASP A 14 6.32 26.88 11.99
N LEU A 15 7.26 26.98 11.04
CA LEU A 15 7.37 28.10 10.11
C LEU A 15 6.25 28.16 9.07
N LEU A 16 5.39 27.12 9.04
CA LEU A 16 4.17 27.17 8.27
C LEU A 16 3.18 28.10 8.96
N SER A 17 2.75 29.16 8.26
CA SER A 17 1.68 30.02 8.77
C SER A 17 0.44 29.16 9.05
N ALA A 18 -0.31 29.51 10.10
CA ALA A 18 -1.55 28.80 10.46
C ALA A 18 -2.52 28.70 9.26
N VAL A 19 -2.53 29.72 8.41
CA VAL A 19 -3.33 29.78 7.18
C VAL A 19 -2.90 28.69 6.20
N LEU A 20 -1.61 28.57 5.90
CA LEU A 20 -1.10 27.57 4.96
C LEU A 20 -1.33 26.15 5.49
N ARG A 21 -1.14 25.93 6.79
CA ARG A 21 -1.42 24.64 7.44
C ARG A 21 -2.91 24.26 7.31
N SER A 22 -3.82 25.20 7.51
CA SER A 22 -5.25 25.00 7.34
C SER A 22 -5.58 24.62 5.89
N GLN A 23 -5.07 25.37 4.92
CA GLN A 23 -5.27 25.12 3.50
C GLN A 23 -4.74 23.75 3.05
N LEU A 24 -3.54 23.36 3.50
CA LEU A 24 -2.98 22.04 3.19
C LEU A 24 -3.81 20.90 3.80
N THR A 25 -4.42 21.14 4.96
CA THR A 25 -5.33 20.17 5.59
C THR A 25 -6.63 20.05 4.80
N GLU A 26 -7.23 21.16 4.39
CA GLU A 26 -8.44 21.20 3.58
C GLU A 26 -8.22 20.52 2.21
N LEU A 27 -7.09 20.77 1.56
CA LEU A 27 -6.70 20.13 0.31
C LEU A 27 -6.27 18.65 0.48
N ASN A 28 -6.22 18.16 1.72
CA ASN A 28 -5.80 16.79 2.05
C ASN A 28 -4.39 16.45 1.50
N LEU A 29 -3.43 17.32 1.81
CA LEU A 29 -2.00 17.22 1.44
C LEU A 29 -1.11 17.06 2.69
N PRO A 30 -1.26 15.96 3.44
CA PRO A 30 -0.57 15.77 4.71
C PRO A 30 0.95 15.65 4.56
N PHE A 31 1.47 15.05 3.50
CA PHE A 31 2.92 14.97 3.31
C PHE A 31 3.52 16.37 3.16
N ILE A 32 2.95 17.22 2.33
CA ILE A 32 3.43 18.60 2.14
C ILE A 32 3.31 19.39 3.45
N ARG A 33 2.19 19.24 4.19
CA ARG A 33 1.99 19.90 5.48
C ARG A 33 3.08 19.54 6.49
N ASP A 34 3.44 18.27 6.57
CA ASP A 34 4.30 17.74 7.61
C ASP A 34 5.81 17.80 7.24
N HIS A 35 6.14 17.82 5.93
CA HIS A 35 7.53 17.76 5.45
C HIS A 35 8.03 19.03 4.73
N SER A 36 7.18 20.00 4.43
CA SER A 36 7.58 21.20 3.66
C SER A 36 8.78 21.94 4.27
N HIS A 37 8.87 22.01 5.60
CA HIS A 37 9.99 22.66 6.27
C HIS A 37 11.31 21.90 6.07
N SER A 38 11.32 20.59 6.28
CA SER A 38 12.53 19.77 6.12
C SER A 38 13.00 19.73 4.66
N VAL A 39 12.07 19.67 3.72
CA VAL A 39 12.39 19.73 2.28
C VAL A 39 12.93 21.12 1.90
N ALA A 40 12.39 22.20 2.49
CA ALA A 40 12.89 23.55 2.25
C ALA A 40 14.34 23.73 2.77
N GLN A 41 14.66 23.16 3.93
CA GLN A 41 16.03 23.17 4.45
C GLN A 41 16.99 22.44 3.51
N THR A 42 16.61 21.24 3.06
CA THR A 42 17.40 20.45 2.09
C THR A 42 17.57 21.21 0.77
N ALA A 43 16.52 21.88 0.30
CA ALA A 43 16.56 22.68 -0.94
C ALA A 43 17.55 23.86 -0.79
N ALA A 44 17.56 24.53 0.36
CA ALA A 44 18.50 25.61 0.62
C ALA A 44 19.96 25.12 0.70
N GLU A 45 20.20 23.98 1.37
CA GLU A 45 21.53 23.37 1.48
C GLU A 45 22.07 22.93 0.09
N LYS A 46 21.20 22.38 -0.76
CA LYS A 46 21.55 21.87 -2.09
C LYS A 46 21.39 22.89 -3.21
N GLN A 47 20.99 24.11 -2.88
CA GLN A 47 20.74 25.19 -3.84
C GLN A 47 19.77 24.79 -4.97
N TRP A 48 18.70 24.10 -4.61
CA TRP A 48 17.64 23.70 -5.54
C TRP A 48 16.92 24.94 -6.10
N SER A 49 16.44 24.80 -7.34
CA SER A 49 15.50 25.77 -7.89
C SER A 49 14.14 25.67 -7.17
N HIS A 50 13.31 26.71 -7.28
CA HIS A 50 11.94 26.66 -6.74
C HIS A 50 11.11 25.55 -7.37
N LEU A 51 11.38 25.20 -8.64
CA LEU A 51 10.69 24.11 -9.33
C LEU A 51 11.15 22.75 -8.82
N ASP A 52 12.43 22.57 -8.52
CA ASP A 52 12.93 21.31 -7.94
C ASP A 52 12.33 21.08 -6.55
N TYR A 53 12.28 22.13 -5.72
CA TYR A 53 11.61 22.07 -4.42
C TYR A 53 10.14 21.70 -4.54
N LEU A 54 9.39 22.31 -5.44
CA LEU A 54 7.98 21.98 -5.67
C LEU A 54 7.81 20.57 -6.18
N THR A 55 8.67 20.13 -7.08
CA THR A 55 8.66 18.77 -7.64
C THR A 55 8.82 17.73 -6.56
N GLU A 56 9.78 17.92 -5.64
CA GLU A 56 10.02 17.01 -4.52
C GLU A 56 8.81 16.92 -3.58
N LEU A 57 8.20 18.05 -3.24
CA LEU A 57 7.00 18.06 -2.41
C LEU A 57 5.82 17.33 -3.05
N VAL A 58 5.59 17.58 -4.33
CA VAL A 58 4.49 16.93 -5.08
C VAL A 58 4.75 15.45 -5.26
N ALA A 59 5.99 15.05 -5.56
CA ALA A 59 6.37 13.65 -5.66
C ALA A 59 6.16 12.90 -4.33
N GLY A 60 6.58 13.50 -3.22
CA GLY A 60 6.37 12.95 -1.88
C GLY A 60 4.87 12.78 -1.53
N GLU A 61 4.03 13.78 -1.83
CA GLU A 61 2.58 13.67 -1.62
C GLU A 61 1.94 12.59 -2.51
N ALA A 62 2.36 12.49 -3.77
CA ALA A 62 1.87 11.46 -4.69
C ALA A 62 2.24 10.05 -4.22
N ALA A 63 3.47 9.84 -3.77
CA ALA A 63 3.93 8.59 -3.18
C ALA A 63 3.11 8.22 -1.92
N ALA A 64 3.01 9.15 -0.96
CA ALA A 64 2.24 8.95 0.25
C ALA A 64 0.75 8.66 -0.01
N ARG A 65 0.17 9.29 -1.03
CA ARG A 65 -1.22 9.03 -1.46
C ARG A 65 -1.37 7.63 -2.07
N THR A 66 -0.39 7.19 -2.84
CA THR A 66 -0.37 5.84 -3.42
C THR A 66 -0.28 4.79 -2.31
N ASP A 67 0.61 4.97 -1.34
CA ASP A 67 0.76 4.06 -0.19
C ASP A 67 -0.54 3.97 0.63
N ARG A 68 -1.17 5.09 0.93
CA ARG A 68 -2.46 5.10 1.63
C ARG A 68 -3.56 4.34 0.86
N ARG A 69 -3.59 4.45 -0.47
CA ARG A 69 -4.53 3.69 -1.30
C ARG A 69 -4.26 2.19 -1.23
N VAL A 70 -2.99 1.79 -1.28
CA VAL A 70 -2.60 0.37 -1.15
C VAL A 70 -3.00 -0.17 0.23
N GLN A 71 -2.64 0.53 1.30
CA GLN A 71 -2.99 0.12 2.67
C GLN A 71 -4.51 0.00 2.87
N ARG A 72 -5.28 0.93 2.30
CA ARG A 72 -6.75 0.84 2.32
C ARG A 72 -7.24 -0.42 1.62
N ARG A 73 -6.75 -0.74 0.40
CA ARG A 73 -7.14 -1.95 -0.32
C ARG A 73 -6.83 -3.22 0.47
N ILE A 74 -5.63 -3.28 1.08
CA ILE A 74 -5.23 -4.43 1.91
C ILE A 74 -6.18 -4.58 3.10
N LYS A 75 -6.54 -3.48 3.76
CA LYS A 75 -7.49 -3.49 4.88
C LYS A 75 -8.89 -3.93 4.43
N ASP A 76 -9.38 -3.38 3.32
CA ASP A 76 -10.72 -3.66 2.80
C ASP A 76 -10.83 -5.11 2.27
N ALA A 77 -9.71 -5.72 1.89
CA ALA A 77 -9.64 -7.11 1.44
C ALA A 77 -9.97 -8.13 2.54
N ARG A 78 -9.88 -7.77 3.82
CA ARG A 78 -10.23 -8.62 4.98
C ARG A 78 -9.46 -9.94 5.04
N PHE A 79 -8.18 -9.92 4.68
CA PHE A 79 -7.33 -11.11 4.81
C PHE A 79 -7.25 -11.55 6.29
N PRO A 80 -7.46 -12.85 6.60
CA PRO A 80 -7.36 -13.35 7.99
C PRO A 80 -5.93 -13.24 8.52
N VAL A 81 -4.95 -13.48 7.66
CA VAL A 81 -3.51 -13.32 7.94
C VAL A 81 -2.84 -12.84 6.65
N LEU A 82 -2.05 -11.80 6.71
CA LEU A 82 -1.29 -11.35 5.55
C LEU A 82 -0.17 -12.34 5.24
N LYS A 83 -0.13 -12.80 3.98
CA LYS A 83 0.88 -13.71 3.44
C LYS A 83 1.47 -13.13 2.17
N THR A 84 2.75 -13.44 1.91
CA THR A 84 3.45 -13.07 0.68
C THR A 84 3.98 -14.30 -0.02
N LEU A 85 4.31 -14.18 -1.31
CA LEU A 85 4.90 -15.28 -2.06
C LEU A 85 6.31 -15.62 -1.57
N ASP A 86 7.06 -14.62 -1.11
CA ASP A 86 8.43 -14.81 -0.60
C ASP A 86 8.45 -15.61 0.71
N ALA A 87 7.36 -15.54 1.50
CA ALA A 87 7.20 -16.32 2.72
C ALA A 87 6.63 -17.73 2.47
N PHE A 88 6.41 -18.13 1.20
CA PHE A 88 5.91 -19.46 0.88
C PHE A 88 7.05 -20.48 0.93
N ASP A 89 6.86 -21.58 1.69
CA ASP A 89 7.82 -22.68 1.74
C ASP A 89 7.71 -23.54 0.47
N TRP A 90 8.68 -23.39 -0.41
CA TRP A 90 8.75 -24.16 -1.65
C TRP A 90 9.29 -25.58 -1.49
N ASN A 91 9.80 -25.95 -0.31
CA ASN A 91 10.24 -27.31 -0.04
C ASN A 91 9.06 -28.25 0.23
N TRP A 92 7.91 -27.65 0.59
CA TRP A 92 6.67 -28.36 0.84
C TRP A 92 5.46 -27.56 0.31
N PRO A 93 4.62 -28.09 -0.58
CA PRO A 93 4.55 -29.50 -1.06
C PRO A 93 5.53 -29.80 -2.22
N THR A 94 6.03 -31.04 -2.27
CA THR A 94 7.06 -31.46 -3.26
C THR A 94 6.59 -31.52 -4.72
N LYS A 95 5.30 -31.53 -4.97
CA LYS A 95 4.69 -31.66 -6.31
C LYS A 95 4.04 -30.35 -6.82
N ILE A 96 4.43 -29.20 -6.30
CA ILE A 96 3.92 -27.92 -6.79
C ILE A 96 4.71 -27.46 -8.03
N ASN A 97 4.00 -27.01 -9.06
CA ASN A 97 4.66 -26.35 -10.19
C ASN A 97 4.93 -24.88 -9.86
N ARG A 98 6.17 -24.64 -9.40
CA ARG A 98 6.61 -23.30 -8.97
C ARG A 98 6.46 -22.25 -10.07
N LEU A 99 6.82 -22.59 -11.32
CA LEU A 99 6.74 -21.66 -12.44
C LEU A 99 5.28 -21.26 -12.73
N GLN A 100 4.38 -22.23 -12.71
CA GLN A 100 2.95 -21.97 -12.90
C GLN A 100 2.40 -21.05 -11.79
N VAL A 101 2.77 -21.28 -10.53
CA VAL A 101 2.36 -20.42 -9.43
C VAL A 101 2.94 -19.02 -9.62
N GLN A 102 4.25 -18.88 -9.92
CA GLN A 102 4.88 -17.58 -10.13
C GLN A 102 4.20 -16.80 -11.27
N ASN A 103 3.81 -17.48 -12.35
CA ASN A 103 3.10 -16.83 -13.45
C ASN A 103 1.74 -16.24 -13.04
N LEU A 104 1.02 -16.84 -12.08
CA LEU A 104 -0.22 -16.26 -11.56
C LEU A 104 -0.01 -14.87 -10.94
N PHE A 105 1.18 -14.62 -10.40
CA PHE A 105 1.51 -13.32 -9.79
C PHE A 105 1.75 -12.21 -10.82
N HIS A 106 1.74 -12.50 -12.13
CA HIS A 106 1.61 -11.48 -13.18
C HIS A 106 0.20 -10.89 -13.24
N LEU A 107 -0.81 -11.61 -12.71
CA LEU A 107 -2.22 -11.22 -12.64
C LEU A 107 -2.91 -11.10 -14.00
N ASP A 108 -2.35 -11.68 -15.05
CA ASP A 108 -2.91 -11.63 -16.42
C ASP A 108 -4.31 -12.23 -16.47
N PHE A 109 -4.60 -13.21 -15.62
CA PHE A 109 -5.93 -13.84 -15.50
C PHE A 109 -7.02 -12.82 -15.12
N VAL A 110 -6.68 -11.73 -14.42
CA VAL A 110 -7.64 -10.67 -14.05
C VAL A 110 -8.11 -9.91 -15.30
N ALA A 111 -7.16 -9.52 -16.15
CA ALA A 111 -7.47 -8.85 -17.41
C ALA A 111 -8.22 -9.77 -18.40
N GLN A 112 -7.97 -11.08 -18.33
CA GLN A 112 -8.61 -12.10 -19.15
C GLN A 112 -9.97 -12.57 -18.58
N HIS A 113 -10.42 -12.02 -17.45
CA HIS A 113 -11.62 -12.47 -16.73
C HIS A 113 -11.64 -13.97 -16.43
N ALA A 114 -10.45 -14.57 -16.24
CA ALA A 114 -10.29 -15.99 -15.97
C ALA A 114 -10.31 -16.29 -14.47
N ASN A 115 -10.71 -17.51 -14.13
CA ASN A 115 -10.74 -18.01 -12.76
C ASN A 115 -9.47 -18.80 -12.44
N VAL A 116 -8.99 -18.69 -11.20
CA VAL A 116 -7.90 -19.50 -10.66
C VAL A 116 -8.45 -20.40 -9.57
N VAL A 117 -8.22 -21.71 -9.69
CA VAL A 117 -8.67 -22.71 -8.72
C VAL A 117 -7.48 -23.47 -8.17
N PHE A 118 -7.31 -23.49 -6.85
CA PHE A 118 -6.30 -24.27 -6.16
C PHE A 118 -6.90 -25.55 -5.61
N ILE A 119 -6.47 -26.70 -6.14
CA ILE A 119 -6.95 -28.02 -5.72
C ILE A 119 -5.78 -28.80 -5.14
N SER A 120 -5.90 -29.21 -3.88
CA SER A 120 -4.91 -30.06 -3.21
C SER A 120 -5.44 -30.56 -1.87
N GLY A 121 -4.74 -31.49 -1.23
CA GLY A 121 -5.03 -31.93 0.13
C GLY A 121 -4.91 -30.80 1.18
N THR A 122 -5.30 -31.11 2.42
CA THR A 122 -5.21 -30.17 3.54
C THR A 122 -3.74 -29.88 3.88
N GLY A 123 -3.44 -28.67 4.36
CA GLY A 123 -2.10 -28.29 4.83
C GLY A 123 -1.08 -27.95 3.75
N LEU A 124 -1.41 -28.04 2.45
CA LEU A 124 -0.48 -27.84 1.33
C LEU A 124 -0.38 -26.39 0.81
N GLY A 125 -0.70 -25.41 1.65
CA GLY A 125 -0.44 -23.98 1.34
C GLY A 125 -1.44 -23.28 0.43
N LYS A 126 -2.61 -23.87 0.07
CA LYS A 126 -3.63 -23.22 -0.78
C LYS A 126 -4.02 -21.83 -0.29
N SER A 127 -4.40 -21.73 0.98
CA SER A 127 -4.82 -20.45 1.59
C SER A 127 -3.67 -19.45 1.67
N HIS A 128 -2.42 -19.92 1.85
CA HIS A 128 -1.25 -19.06 1.78
C HIS A 128 -1.12 -18.44 0.38
N LEU A 129 -1.16 -19.27 -0.67
CA LEU A 129 -1.04 -18.79 -2.05
C LEU A 129 -2.20 -17.87 -2.45
N MET A 130 -3.44 -18.21 -2.06
CA MET A 130 -4.60 -17.34 -2.30
C MET A 130 -4.46 -15.97 -1.65
N THR A 131 -4.07 -15.94 -0.36
CA THR A 131 -3.85 -14.67 0.36
C THR A 131 -2.69 -13.88 -0.24
N ALA A 132 -1.57 -14.55 -0.57
CA ALA A 132 -0.42 -13.91 -1.20
C ALA A 132 -0.76 -13.32 -2.58
N LEU A 133 -1.54 -14.04 -3.39
CA LEU A 133 -2.01 -13.58 -4.70
C LEU A 133 -2.94 -12.37 -4.56
N GLY A 134 -3.88 -12.42 -3.63
CA GLY A 134 -4.77 -11.28 -3.32
C GLY A 134 -3.99 -10.07 -2.81
N HIS A 135 -2.98 -10.26 -1.95
CA HIS A 135 -2.10 -9.19 -1.50
C HIS A 135 -1.33 -8.56 -2.69
N ALA A 136 -0.74 -9.39 -3.56
CA ALA A 136 -0.07 -8.90 -4.77
C ALA A 136 -1.01 -8.11 -5.69
N ALA A 137 -2.28 -8.51 -5.79
CA ALA A 137 -3.31 -7.79 -6.53
C ALA A 137 -3.60 -6.41 -5.90
N CYS A 138 -3.71 -6.31 -4.57
CA CYS A 138 -3.87 -5.02 -3.87
C CYS A 138 -2.71 -4.06 -4.16
N LEU A 139 -1.46 -4.56 -4.15
CA LEU A 139 -0.27 -3.77 -4.47
C LEU A 139 -0.31 -3.21 -5.89
N ARG A 140 -0.86 -3.95 -6.85
CA ARG A 140 -1.04 -3.52 -8.25
C ARG A 140 -2.32 -2.72 -8.51
N GLY A 141 -3.05 -2.37 -7.47
CA GLY A 141 -4.19 -1.46 -7.57
C GLY A 141 -5.56 -2.11 -7.72
N HIS A 142 -5.64 -3.45 -7.72
CA HIS A 142 -6.92 -4.16 -7.76
C HIS A 142 -7.63 -4.13 -6.39
N SER A 143 -8.94 -4.09 -6.41
CA SER A 143 -9.76 -4.32 -5.22
C SER A 143 -9.95 -5.83 -5.03
N VAL A 144 -9.76 -6.29 -3.80
CA VAL A 144 -9.84 -7.71 -3.43
C VAL A 144 -10.79 -7.85 -2.24
N LEU A 145 -11.57 -8.92 -2.23
CA LEU A 145 -12.33 -9.35 -1.07
C LEU A 145 -11.99 -10.82 -0.78
N PHE A 146 -11.42 -11.08 0.38
CA PHE A 146 -11.25 -12.42 0.90
C PHE A 146 -12.47 -12.80 1.72
N THR A 147 -13.15 -13.89 1.35
CA THR A 147 -14.38 -14.32 2.03
C THR A 147 -14.52 -15.82 2.00
N GLY A 148 -15.26 -16.37 2.97
CA GLY A 148 -15.68 -17.76 2.97
C GLY A 148 -16.83 -18.02 2.00
N ALA A 149 -16.93 -19.26 1.49
CA ALA A 149 -18.01 -19.60 0.57
C ALA A 149 -19.41 -19.44 1.21
N ILE A 150 -19.53 -19.80 2.48
CA ILE A 150 -20.80 -19.65 3.23
C ILE A 150 -21.16 -18.18 3.39
N ASP A 151 -20.20 -17.33 3.70
CA ASP A 151 -20.42 -15.88 3.92
C ASP A 151 -20.88 -15.19 2.64
N ILE A 152 -20.26 -15.53 1.49
CA ILE A 152 -20.66 -14.93 0.22
C ILE A 152 -22.06 -15.40 -0.21
N ILE A 153 -22.42 -16.68 0.00
CA ILE A 153 -23.75 -17.20 -0.28
C ILE A 153 -24.78 -16.46 0.57
N ASN A 154 -24.54 -16.33 1.87
CA ASN A 154 -25.47 -15.62 2.75
C ASN A 154 -25.63 -14.15 2.38
N THR A 155 -24.54 -13.49 1.98
CA THR A 155 -24.55 -12.10 1.52
C THR A 155 -25.39 -11.93 0.25
N LEU A 156 -25.21 -12.82 -0.72
CA LEU A 156 -25.95 -12.79 -1.96
C LEU A 156 -27.45 -13.09 -1.75
N ALA A 157 -27.77 -14.09 -0.92
CA ALA A 157 -29.16 -14.42 -0.58
C ALA A 157 -29.86 -13.23 0.14
N ALA A 158 -29.17 -12.56 1.07
CA ALA A 158 -29.71 -11.37 1.72
C ALA A 158 -29.93 -10.22 0.75
N ALA A 159 -28.99 -9.98 -0.19
CA ALA A 159 -29.16 -8.95 -1.21
C ALA A 159 -30.33 -9.23 -2.14
N GLN A 160 -30.52 -10.49 -2.54
CA GLN A 160 -31.68 -10.90 -3.36
C GLN A 160 -33.01 -10.71 -2.64
N ALA A 161 -33.05 -10.95 -1.33
CA ALA A 161 -34.28 -10.78 -0.53
C ALA A 161 -34.61 -9.30 -0.28
N ALA A 162 -33.65 -8.42 -0.38
CA ALA A 162 -33.83 -6.96 -0.15
C ALA A 162 -34.27 -6.20 -1.42
N GLY A 163 -34.30 -6.87 -2.61
CA GLY A 163 -34.87 -6.35 -3.86
C GLY A 163 -34.01 -5.59 -4.71
#